data_d42580408e5c5b984cc0b2f1c12b526e
#
_entry.id   d42580408e5c5b984cc0b2f1c12b526e
#
_cell.length_a   1.000
_cell.length_b   1.000
_cell.length_c   1.000
_cell.angle_alpha   90.00
_cell.angle_beta   90.00
_cell.angle_gamma   90.00
#
_symmetry.space_group_name_H-M   'P 1'
#
loop_
_entity.id
_entity.type
_entity.pdbx_description
1 polymer ?
#
loop_
_entity_poly.entity_id
_entity_poly.type
_entity_poly.pdbx_seq_one_letter_code
_entity_poly.pdbx_strand_id
1 'polypeptide(L)'
;VTLALLYRGIMWLMGHSEKLEDLLEGKPIVVVEEGQLAWEKLHAENMTEFEFFMELRVNSVEQLGQVRLAILETNGQISVFYYPDEEVRAGLSILPAHCTTRYTTIPQEGIYACVRCSIVMAMQAGEKRICPRCANAEWSKASRAKRLT
;
A
#
# COMPACT_ATOMS: atom_id res chain seq x y z
N VAL A 1 -42.51 10.85 -10.37
CA VAL A 1 -42.95 9.46 -10.23
C VAL A 1 -42.01 8.51 -10.97
N THR A 2 -41.66 8.78 -12.25
CA THR A 2 -40.77 7.92 -13.07
C THR A 2 -39.35 7.76 -12.49
N LEU A 3 -38.74 8.83 -11.97
CA LEU A 3 -37.39 8.78 -11.38
C LEU A 3 -37.33 7.89 -10.11
N ALA A 4 -38.38 7.96 -9.29
CA ALA A 4 -38.47 7.14 -8.07
C ALA A 4 -38.68 5.64 -8.38
N LEU A 5 -39.43 5.33 -9.44
CA LEU A 5 -39.62 3.94 -9.89
C LEU A 5 -38.32 3.38 -10.52
N LEU A 6 -37.60 4.17 -11.30
CA LEU A 6 -36.27 3.82 -11.82
C LEU A 6 -35.28 3.56 -10.71
N TYR A 7 -35.20 4.44 -9.73
CA TYR A 7 -34.31 4.27 -8.55
C TYR A 7 -34.63 2.97 -7.79
N ARG A 8 -35.92 2.72 -7.50
CA ARG A 8 -36.34 1.48 -6.81
C ARG A 8 -36.05 0.23 -7.64
N GLY A 9 -36.20 0.31 -8.97
CA GLY A 9 -35.87 -0.79 -9.87
C GLY A 9 -34.38 -1.10 -9.88
N ILE A 10 -33.53 -0.09 -9.92
CA ILE A 10 -32.07 -0.23 -9.84
C ILE A 10 -31.66 -0.85 -8.50
N MET A 11 -32.18 -0.33 -7.38
CA MET A 11 -31.87 -0.85 -6.04
C MET A 11 -32.34 -2.30 -5.85
N TRP A 12 -33.48 -2.67 -6.43
CA TRP A 12 -33.95 -4.05 -6.42
C TRP A 12 -33.05 -4.97 -7.24
N LEU A 13 -32.60 -4.49 -8.42
CA LEU A 13 -31.71 -5.25 -9.31
C LEU A 13 -30.32 -5.44 -8.68
N MET A 14 -29.78 -4.42 -8.01
CA MET A 14 -28.52 -4.50 -7.24
C MET A 14 -28.60 -5.54 -6.13
N GLY A 15 -29.69 -5.55 -5.34
CA GLY A 15 -29.87 -6.53 -4.26
C GLY A 15 -30.05 -7.98 -4.73
N HIS A 16 -30.18 -8.23 -6.05
CA HIS A 16 -30.37 -9.57 -6.61
C HIS A 16 -29.21 -10.07 -7.49
N SER A 17 -28.16 -9.27 -7.68
CA SER A 17 -27.04 -9.64 -8.55
C SER A 17 -25.73 -9.08 -8.01
N GLU A 18 -24.92 -9.93 -7.36
CA GLU A 18 -23.55 -9.60 -6.93
C GLU A 18 -22.70 -9.02 -8.07
N LYS A 19 -22.91 -9.50 -9.32
CA LYS A 19 -22.17 -8.99 -10.49
C LYS A 19 -22.53 -7.54 -10.85
N LEU A 20 -23.76 -7.12 -10.56
CA LEU A 20 -24.22 -5.77 -10.84
C LEU A 20 -23.77 -4.81 -9.72
N GLU A 21 -23.77 -5.28 -8.49
CA GLU A 21 -23.20 -4.60 -7.32
C GLU A 21 -21.72 -4.35 -7.54
N ASP A 22 -20.95 -5.37 -7.87
CA ASP A 22 -19.52 -5.30 -8.22
C ASP A 22 -19.20 -4.32 -9.37
N LEU A 23 -20.11 -4.23 -10.35
CA LEU A 23 -19.96 -3.34 -11.51
C LEU A 23 -20.21 -1.86 -11.16
N LEU A 24 -21.11 -1.59 -10.22
CA LEU A 24 -21.53 -0.23 -9.84
C LEU A 24 -20.76 0.31 -8.63
N GLU A 25 -20.42 -0.54 -7.67
CA GLU A 25 -19.73 -0.16 -6.43
C GLU A 25 -18.23 -0.51 -6.43
N GLY A 26 -17.79 -1.32 -7.40
CA GLY A 26 -16.41 -1.84 -7.45
C GLY A 26 -16.19 -3.00 -6.48
N LYS A 27 -14.94 -3.46 -6.37
CA LYS A 27 -14.52 -4.53 -5.44
C LYS A 27 -13.40 -4.06 -4.53
N PRO A 28 -13.39 -4.48 -3.27
CA PRO A 28 -12.25 -4.26 -2.39
C PRO A 28 -10.97 -4.87 -3.00
N ILE A 29 -9.87 -4.14 -2.94
CA ILE A 29 -8.61 -4.53 -3.57
C ILE A 29 -7.51 -4.62 -2.52
N VAL A 30 -6.81 -5.76 -2.47
CA VAL A 30 -5.62 -5.90 -1.63
C VAL A 30 -4.49 -5.06 -2.23
N VAL A 31 -4.06 -4.05 -1.49
CA VAL A 31 -3.01 -3.07 -1.89
C VAL A 31 -1.71 -3.22 -1.11
N VAL A 32 -1.73 -3.84 0.06
CA VAL A 32 -0.53 -4.33 0.77
C VAL A 32 -0.77 -5.77 1.20
N GLU A 33 0.22 -6.61 0.96
CA GLU A 33 0.26 -7.98 1.44
C GLU A 33 1.66 -8.31 1.97
N GLU A 34 1.73 -8.80 3.19
CA GLU A 34 2.98 -9.15 3.87
C GLU A 34 4.04 -8.03 3.89
N GLY A 35 3.61 -6.78 4.07
CA GLY A 35 4.50 -5.62 4.10
C GLY A 35 4.96 -5.14 2.72
N GLN A 36 4.44 -5.71 1.64
CA GLN A 36 4.79 -5.34 0.27
C GLN A 36 3.61 -4.67 -0.44
N LEU A 37 3.91 -3.58 -1.13
CA LEU A 37 2.95 -2.81 -1.91
C LEU A 37 2.61 -3.51 -3.23
N ALA A 38 1.33 -3.68 -3.52
CA ALA A 38 0.82 -4.09 -4.82
C ALA A 38 0.63 -2.83 -5.70
N TRP A 39 1.76 -2.19 -6.06
CA TRP A 39 1.79 -0.88 -6.72
C TRP A 39 1.03 -0.86 -8.06
N GLU A 40 1.02 -1.97 -8.82
CA GLU A 40 0.29 -2.10 -10.07
C GLU A 40 -1.24 -1.95 -9.86
N LYS A 41 -1.75 -2.55 -8.78
CA LYS A 41 -3.17 -2.48 -8.43
C LYS A 41 -3.56 -1.07 -7.99
N LEU A 42 -2.69 -0.42 -7.21
CA LEU A 42 -2.90 0.95 -6.74
C LEU A 42 -3.03 1.93 -7.92
N HIS A 43 -2.14 1.81 -8.91
CA HIS A 43 -2.20 2.62 -10.12
C HIS A 43 -3.44 2.37 -10.98
N ALA A 44 -3.94 1.13 -11.01
CA ALA A 44 -5.17 0.80 -11.74
C ALA A 44 -6.40 1.53 -11.17
N GLU A 45 -6.40 1.85 -9.88
CA GLU A 45 -7.49 2.56 -9.18
C GLU A 45 -7.33 4.09 -9.18
N ASN A 46 -6.38 4.63 -9.93
CA ASN A 46 -6.08 6.07 -9.98
C ASN A 46 -5.72 6.69 -8.61
N MET A 47 -5.35 5.88 -7.62
CA MET A 47 -4.84 6.34 -6.33
C MET A 47 -3.33 6.53 -6.42
N THR A 48 -2.84 7.69 -6.00
CA THR A 48 -1.41 7.97 -5.95
C THR A 48 -0.76 7.32 -4.72
N GLU A 49 0.53 6.99 -4.81
CA GLU A 49 1.29 6.50 -3.64
C GLU A 49 1.25 7.50 -2.47
N PHE A 50 1.23 8.79 -2.79
CA PHE A 50 1.18 9.84 -1.78
C PHE A 50 -0.12 9.79 -0.97
N GLU A 51 -1.28 9.69 -1.64
CA GLU A 51 -2.59 9.57 -1.01
C GLU A 51 -2.68 8.27 -0.19
N PHE A 52 -2.26 7.16 -0.77
CA PHE A 52 -2.25 5.87 -0.10
C PHE A 52 -1.38 5.89 1.17
N PHE A 53 -0.15 6.41 1.10
CA PHE A 53 0.71 6.52 2.28
C PHE A 53 0.18 7.52 3.31
N MET A 54 -0.54 8.55 2.88
CA MET A 54 -1.21 9.47 3.79
C MET A 54 -2.29 8.74 4.60
N GLU A 55 -3.13 7.94 3.96
CA GLU A 55 -4.17 7.13 4.63
C GLU A 55 -3.57 6.09 5.59
N LEU A 56 -2.48 5.44 5.21
CA LEU A 56 -1.78 4.54 6.12
C LEU A 56 -1.21 5.27 7.34
N ARG A 57 -0.67 6.50 7.18
CA ARG A 57 -0.17 7.30 8.32
C ARG A 57 -1.30 7.74 9.25
N VAL A 58 -2.49 8.06 8.72
CA VAL A 58 -3.69 8.33 9.53
C VAL A 58 -4.05 7.12 10.39
N ASN A 59 -3.81 5.91 9.89
CA ASN A 59 -3.95 4.66 10.63
C ASN A 59 -2.72 4.30 11.48
N SER A 60 -1.83 5.26 11.79
CA SER A 60 -0.64 5.07 12.63
C SER A 60 0.37 4.05 12.09
N VAL A 61 0.45 3.89 10.77
CA VAL A 61 1.51 3.12 10.11
C VAL A 61 2.72 4.02 9.87
N GLU A 62 3.90 3.59 10.26
CA GLU A 62 5.16 4.28 10.04
C GLU A 62 5.99 3.64 8.93
N GLN A 63 5.86 2.32 8.76
CA GLN A 63 6.55 1.55 7.73
C GLN A 63 5.73 0.30 7.32
N LEU A 64 5.89 -0.15 6.09
CA LEU A 64 5.03 -1.20 5.52
C LEU A 64 5.20 -2.58 6.17
N GLY A 65 6.35 -2.89 6.78
CA GLY A 65 6.55 -4.15 7.50
C GLY A 65 5.73 -4.30 8.78
N GLN A 66 5.01 -3.26 9.22
CA GLN A 66 3.99 -3.35 10.27
C GLN A 66 2.67 -3.92 9.76
N VAL A 67 2.44 -3.87 8.44
CA VAL A 67 1.17 -4.20 7.79
C VAL A 67 1.21 -5.61 7.23
N ARG A 68 0.35 -6.47 7.77
CA ARG A 68 0.14 -7.82 7.24
C ARG A 68 -0.74 -7.78 5.99
N LEU A 69 -1.81 -6.98 6.03
CA LEU A 69 -2.76 -6.82 4.94
C LEU A 69 -3.33 -5.39 4.96
N ALA A 70 -3.43 -4.74 3.81
CA ALA A 70 -4.23 -3.54 3.64
C ALA A 70 -5.13 -3.68 2.42
N ILE A 71 -6.38 -3.26 2.58
CA ILE A 71 -7.43 -3.38 1.58
C ILE A 71 -7.96 -1.97 1.29
N LEU A 72 -7.96 -1.59 0.02
CA LEU A 72 -8.67 -0.42 -0.48
C LEU A 72 -10.14 -0.82 -0.66
N GLU A 73 -11.00 -0.23 0.14
CA GLU A 73 -12.44 -0.47 0.11
C GLU A 73 -13.11 0.31 -1.02
N THR A 74 -14.32 -0.09 -1.40
CA THR A 74 -15.08 0.53 -2.50
C THR A 74 -15.43 2.00 -2.24
N ASN A 75 -15.48 2.41 -0.97
CA ASN A 75 -15.69 3.80 -0.57
C ASN A 75 -14.42 4.66 -0.52
N GLY A 76 -13.26 4.09 -0.93
CA GLY A 76 -11.95 4.76 -0.93
C GLY A 76 -11.20 4.74 0.41
N GLN A 77 -11.79 4.16 1.46
CA GLN A 77 -11.12 3.97 2.75
C GLN A 77 -10.12 2.81 2.69
N ILE A 78 -9.20 2.75 3.64
CA ILE A 78 -8.22 1.68 3.74
C ILE A 78 -8.41 0.93 5.05
N SER A 79 -8.73 -0.37 4.94
CA SER A 79 -8.72 -1.31 6.05
C SER A 79 -7.32 -1.84 6.26
N VAL A 80 -6.77 -1.71 7.49
CA VAL A 80 -5.39 -2.11 7.79
C VAL A 80 -5.36 -3.18 8.87
N PHE A 81 -4.72 -4.30 8.56
CA PHE A 81 -4.49 -5.42 9.46
C PHE A 81 -2.98 -5.53 9.74
N TYR A 82 -2.61 -5.43 11.00
CA TYR A 82 -1.23 -5.38 11.43
C TYR A 82 -0.64 -6.75 11.74
N TYR A 83 0.69 -6.82 11.71
CA TYR A 83 1.41 -7.89 12.41
C TYR A 83 1.40 -7.65 13.92
N PRO A 84 1.45 -8.71 14.74
CA PRO A 84 1.86 -8.58 16.13
C PRO A 84 3.26 -7.95 16.22
N ASP A 85 3.57 -7.24 17.31
CA ASP A 85 4.82 -6.49 17.46
C ASP A 85 6.08 -7.35 17.32
N GLU A 86 6.02 -8.61 17.73
CA GLU A 86 7.10 -9.61 17.61
C GLU A 86 7.33 -10.08 16.17
N GLU A 87 6.33 -9.95 15.30
CA GLU A 87 6.38 -10.36 13.90
C GLU A 87 6.61 -9.20 12.92
N VAL A 88 6.73 -7.96 13.43
CA VAL A 88 7.00 -6.78 12.60
C VAL A 88 8.30 -6.96 11.82
N ARG A 89 8.20 -6.80 10.50
CA ARG A 89 9.31 -6.98 9.56
C ARG A 89 9.97 -5.64 9.23
N ALA A 90 11.18 -5.70 8.66
CA ALA A 90 11.76 -4.51 8.04
C ALA A 90 10.95 -4.14 6.81
N GLY A 91 10.60 -2.87 6.66
CA GLY A 91 9.78 -2.39 5.54
C GLY A 91 10.12 -0.99 5.09
N LEU A 92 9.52 -0.58 3.98
CA LEU A 92 9.64 0.79 3.47
C LEU A 92 9.02 1.76 4.48
N SER A 93 9.79 2.77 4.91
CA SER A 93 9.23 3.90 5.64
C SER A 93 8.28 4.69 4.74
N ILE A 94 7.07 4.94 5.22
CA ILE A 94 6.05 5.70 4.50
C ILE A 94 5.92 7.13 5.01
N LEU A 95 6.89 7.57 5.81
CA LEU A 95 6.98 8.96 6.23
C LEU A 95 7.16 9.89 5.00
N PRO A 96 6.78 11.17 5.11
CA PRO A 96 6.96 12.12 4.03
C PRO A 96 8.39 12.19 3.51
N ALA A 97 8.57 12.50 2.23
CA ALA A 97 9.88 12.46 1.56
C ALA A 97 10.98 13.30 2.24
N HIS A 98 10.61 14.38 2.93
CA HIS A 98 11.56 15.20 3.69
C HIS A 98 11.99 14.57 5.03
N CYS A 99 11.31 13.51 5.47
CA CYS A 99 11.66 12.73 6.66
C CYS A 99 12.44 11.45 6.33
N THR A 100 12.65 11.14 5.04
CA THR A 100 13.31 9.92 4.58
C THR A 100 14.43 10.24 3.60
N THR A 101 15.52 9.46 3.64
CA THR A 101 16.60 9.59 2.67
C THR A 101 16.49 8.51 1.61
N ARG A 102 16.64 8.92 0.34
CA ARG A 102 16.67 8.02 -0.82
C ARG A 102 18.08 7.90 -1.37
N TYR A 103 18.44 6.73 -1.82
CA TYR A 103 19.78 6.39 -2.30
C TYR A 103 19.71 5.72 -3.67
N THR A 104 20.51 6.16 -4.61
CA THR A 104 20.81 5.43 -5.86
C THR A 104 22.13 4.66 -5.74
N THR A 105 22.98 5.04 -4.77
CA THR A 105 24.18 4.33 -4.38
C THR A 105 24.11 4.10 -2.88
N ILE A 106 24.22 2.86 -2.45
CA ILE A 106 24.07 2.48 -1.04
C ILE A 106 25.23 3.00 -0.21
N PRO A 107 24.99 3.81 0.84
CA PRO A 107 26.08 4.43 1.62
C PRO A 107 26.76 3.46 2.56
N GLN A 108 26.06 2.46 3.07
CA GLN A 108 26.57 1.47 4.01
C GLN A 108 25.83 0.14 3.87
N GLU A 109 26.46 -0.95 4.25
CA GLU A 109 25.81 -2.26 4.28
C GLU A 109 24.56 -2.23 5.17
N GLY A 110 23.47 -2.89 4.72
CA GLY A 110 22.23 -2.95 5.46
C GLY A 110 21.05 -3.50 4.67
N ILE A 111 19.87 -3.34 5.27
CA ILE A 111 18.60 -3.73 4.66
C ILE A 111 17.94 -2.48 4.09
N TYR A 112 17.57 -2.54 2.83
CA TYR A 112 16.95 -1.43 2.10
C TYR A 112 15.65 -1.87 1.44
N ALA A 113 14.73 -0.94 1.33
CA ALA A 113 13.46 -1.13 0.63
C ALA A 113 13.43 -0.28 -0.64
N CYS A 114 12.92 -0.85 -1.72
CA CYS A 114 12.67 -0.13 -2.95
C CYS A 114 11.58 0.92 -2.70
N VAL A 115 11.84 2.18 -3.08
CA VAL A 115 10.90 3.28 -2.80
C VAL A 115 9.61 3.18 -3.62
N ARG A 116 9.56 2.35 -4.68
CA ARG A 116 8.39 2.19 -5.54
C ARG A 116 7.54 0.97 -5.18
N CYS A 117 8.13 -0.22 -5.09
CA CYS A 117 7.39 -1.46 -4.88
C CYS A 117 7.58 -2.08 -3.50
N SER A 118 8.32 -1.40 -2.62
CA SER A 118 8.60 -1.78 -1.23
C SER A 118 9.30 -3.13 -1.00
N ILE A 119 9.77 -3.82 -2.06
CA ILE A 119 10.58 -5.04 -1.86
C ILE A 119 11.80 -4.71 -0.99
N VAL A 120 12.10 -5.58 -0.04
CA VAL A 120 13.19 -5.40 0.92
C VAL A 120 14.34 -6.34 0.57
N MET A 121 15.56 -5.81 0.53
CA MET A 121 16.76 -6.55 0.17
C MET A 121 17.96 -6.14 1.02
N ALA A 122 18.86 -7.10 1.31
CA ALA A 122 20.19 -6.80 1.85
C ALA A 122 21.08 -6.25 0.73
N MET A 123 21.80 -5.17 1.02
CA MET A 123 22.66 -4.47 0.05
C MET A 123 23.98 -4.08 0.71
N GLN A 124 25.04 -4.05 -0.10
CA GLN A 124 26.40 -3.71 0.33
C GLN A 124 26.72 -2.23 0.12
N ALA A 125 27.68 -1.70 0.89
CA ALA A 125 28.16 -0.32 0.68
C ALA A 125 28.70 -0.14 -0.75
N GLY A 126 28.37 0.99 -1.37
CA GLY A 126 28.75 1.32 -2.75
C GLY A 126 27.91 0.64 -3.85
N GLU A 127 26.99 -0.25 -3.46
CA GLU A 127 26.15 -0.97 -4.42
C GLU A 127 25.18 0.00 -5.13
N LYS A 128 25.03 -0.22 -6.45
CA LYS A 128 23.99 0.37 -7.29
C LYS A 128 23.14 -0.76 -7.85
N ARG A 129 21.89 -0.83 -7.47
CA ARG A 129 21.02 -1.93 -7.89
C ARG A 129 19.71 -1.40 -8.46
N ILE A 130 19.37 -1.96 -9.62
CA ILE A 130 18.02 -1.80 -10.19
C ILE A 130 17.11 -2.82 -9.51
N CYS A 131 15.95 -2.37 -9.08
CA CYS A 131 14.97 -3.24 -8.42
C CYS A 131 14.53 -4.35 -9.38
N PRO A 132 14.64 -5.63 -9.01
CA PRO A 132 14.28 -6.74 -9.88
C PRO A 132 12.77 -6.84 -10.13
N ARG A 133 11.95 -6.21 -9.26
CA ARG A 133 10.49 -6.25 -9.37
C ARG A 133 9.91 -5.12 -10.23
N CYS A 134 10.39 -3.89 -10.08
CA CYS A 134 9.78 -2.72 -10.71
C CYS A 134 10.75 -1.85 -11.51
N ALA A 135 12.00 -2.29 -11.68
CA ALA A 135 13.08 -1.58 -12.40
C ALA A 135 13.41 -0.18 -11.87
N ASN A 136 12.97 0.19 -10.64
CA ASN A 136 13.34 1.44 -10.00
C ASN A 136 14.79 1.37 -9.46
N ALA A 137 15.51 2.50 -9.47
CA ALA A 137 16.90 2.59 -9.01
C ALA A 137 17.05 3.23 -7.61
N GLU A 138 15.96 3.71 -7.02
CA GLU A 138 15.98 4.39 -5.72
C GLU A 138 15.60 3.45 -4.59
N TRP A 139 16.38 3.56 -3.51
CA TRP A 139 16.23 2.74 -2.31
C TRP A 139 16.20 3.62 -1.07
N SER A 140 15.49 3.20 -0.05
CA SER A 140 15.51 3.82 1.27
C SER A 140 15.92 2.77 2.31
N LYS A 141 16.59 3.21 3.38
CA LYS A 141 16.92 2.29 4.48
C LYS A 141 15.63 1.73 5.06
N ALA A 142 15.51 0.41 5.13
CA ALA A 142 14.32 -0.24 5.67
C ALA A 142 14.19 0.04 7.17
N SER A 143 13.00 0.41 7.61
CA SER A 143 12.66 0.64 9.01
C SER A 143 12.19 -0.66 9.67
N ARG A 144 12.49 -0.80 10.97
CA ARG A 144 11.95 -1.86 11.84
C ARG A 144 11.13 -1.27 13.00
N ALA A 145 10.68 -0.02 12.84
CA ALA A 145 9.84 0.63 13.83
C ALA A 145 8.60 -0.22 14.12
N LYS A 146 8.33 -0.43 15.40
CA LYS A 146 7.10 -1.06 15.88
C LYS A 146 6.04 0.00 16.11
N ARG A 147 4.77 -0.39 16.15
CA ARG A 147 3.72 0.53 16.55
C ARG A 147 3.92 0.96 18.01
N LEU A 148 3.77 2.25 18.25
CA LEU A 148 3.64 2.76 19.61
C LEU A 148 2.18 2.53 20.04
N THR A 149 1.97 1.72 21.03
CA THR A 149 0.68 1.49 21.69
C THR A 149 0.49 2.41 22.87
#